data_d3ad4bfb30a49104614389cbcec453c7
#
_entry.id   d3ad4bfb30a49104614389cbcec453c7
#
_cell.length_a   1.000
_cell.length_b   1.000
_cell.length_c   1.000
_cell.angle_alpha   90.00
_cell.angle_beta   90.00
_cell.angle_gamma   90.00
#
_symmetry.space_group_name_H-M   'P 1'
#
loop_
_entity.id
_entity.type
_entity.pdbx_description
1 polymer ?
#
loop_
_entity_poly.entity_id
_entity_poly.type
_entity_poly.pdbx_seq_one_letter_code
_entity_poly.pdbx_strand_id
1 'polypeptide(L)'
;MKKLLFYSAIVCTILLLFSGCNQSEKFQVTLNLENADGRTLFLCKTVEGTDVVVDSVVVSGNQAVMSVPFDDPQTLYIIKFDKNASCEIFPFFTENQNTTISGDGNDMPHWTISGCSAMNELSAFHEKSAKLYENQIMAIYAEMAQSDSAKVEELNAQVQPIIKEYFDYQVDFIKNHSDSYIGHFMLDQMKRELDFELVKELAASFTNESAFSKSVQEFIENGPQMETPCCTGH
;
A
#
# COMPACT_ATOMS: atom_id res chain seq x y z
N MET A 1 43.91 -47.22 17.11
CA MET A 1 44.04 -45.77 17.21
C MET A 1 43.80 -45.03 15.89
N LYS A 2 44.38 -45.44 14.75
CA LYS A 2 44.17 -44.72 13.46
C LYS A 2 42.71 -44.69 12.97
N LYS A 3 41.91 -45.75 13.20
CA LYS A 3 40.49 -45.80 12.80
C LYS A 3 39.58 -44.89 13.65
N LEU A 4 39.91 -44.70 14.93
CA LEU A 4 39.14 -43.82 15.83
C LEU A 4 39.32 -42.36 15.48
N LEU A 5 40.53 -41.96 15.05
CA LEU A 5 40.84 -40.59 14.56
C LEU A 5 40.10 -40.27 13.25
N PHE A 6 39.93 -41.28 12.40
CA PHE A 6 39.21 -41.09 11.11
C PHE A 6 37.72 -40.82 11.32
N TYR A 7 37.06 -41.54 12.26
CA TYR A 7 35.68 -41.31 12.61
C TYR A 7 35.45 -39.97 13.31
N SER A 8 36.38 -39.54 14.15
CA SER A 8 36.31 -38.22 14.80
C SER A 8 36.44 -37.06 13.80
N ALA A 9 37.26 -37.20 12.76
CA ALA A 9 37.40 -36.19 11.71
C ALA A 9 36.15 -36.10 10.84
N ILE A 10 35.51 -37.21 10.51
CA ILE A 10 34.26 -37.26 9.72
C ILE A 10 33.07 -36.65 10.48
N VAL A 11 32.95 -36.95 11.78
CA VAL A 11 31.90 -36.34 12.63
C VAL A 11 32.06 -34.86 12.79
N CYS A 12 33.30 -34.35 12.94
CA CYS A 12 33.56 -32.91 12.99
C CYS A 12 33.25 -32.21 11.68
N THR A 13 33.52 -32.84 10.53
CA THR A 13 33.24 -32.27 9.20
C THR A 13 31.74 -32.20 8.92
N ILE A 14 30.95 -33.18 9.41
CA ILE A 14 29.49 -33.18 9.28
C ILE A 14 28.83 -32.11 10.16
N LEU A 15 29.35 -31.84 11.36
CA LEU A 15 28.88 -30.79 12.26
C LEU A 15 29.11 -29.36 11.72
N LEU A 16 30.09 -29.16 10.86
CA LEU A 16 30.37 -27.86 10.24
C LEU A 16 29.44 -27.55 9.06
N LEU A 17 28.74 -28.53 8.52
CA LEU A 17 27.77 -28.35 7.44
C LEU A 17 26.38 -27.89 7.94
N PHE A 18 26.14 -27.93 9.25
CA PHE A 18 24.90 -27.43 9.86
C PHE A 18 25.01 -26.01 10.42
N SER A 19 26.10 -25.31 10.15
CA SER A 19 26.13 -23.85 10.30
C SER A 19 25.31 -23.23 9.17
N GLY A 20 24.05 -23.61 9.06
CA GLY A 20 23.09 -22.95 8.23
C GLY A 20 23.04 -21.49 8.67
N CYS A 21 23.58 -20.60 7.87
CA CYS A 21 23.20 -19.20 7.94
C CYS A 21 21.68 -19.15 8.11
N ASN A 22 21.21 -18.55 9.18
CA ASN A 22 19.83 -18.05 9.25
C ASN A 22 19.74 -16.94 8.18
N GLN A 23 19.66 -17.35 6.93
CA GLN A 23 19.32 -16.45 5.85
C GLN A 23 17.83 -16.17 6.10
N SER A 24 17.53 -15.00 6.64
CA SER A 24 16.15 -14.54 6.72
C SER A 24 15.54 -14.74 5.33
N GLU A 25 14.41 -15.41 5.28
CA GLU A 25 13.69 -15.59 4.02
C GLU A 25 13.47 -14.22 3.39
N LYS A 26 13.64 -14.12 2.08
CA LYS A 26 13.54 -12.88 1.32
C LYS A 26 12.66 -13.11 0.11
N PHE A 27 11.89 -12.09 -0.24
CA PHE A 27 11.22 -12.02 -1.52
C PHE A 27 11.90 -11.00 -2.44
N GLN A 28 11.58 -11.04 -3.73
CA GLN A 28 12.10 -10.11 -4.72
C GLN A 28 11.03 -9.18 -5.23
N VAL A 29 11.38 -7.90 -5.31
CA VAL A 29 10.61 -6.88 -6.04
C VAL A 29 11.37 -6.59 -7.33
N THR A 30 10.84 -7.05 -8.44
CA THR A 30 11.38 -6.81 -9.78
C THR A 30 10.71 -5.57 -10.36
N LEU A 31 11.50 -4.64 -10.85
CA LEU A 31 11.02 -3.40 -11.48
C LEU A 31 11.42 -3.40 -12.95
N ASN A 32 10.44 -3.19 -13.83
CA ASN A 32 10.60 -3.02 -15.27
C ASN A 32 10.11 -1.61 -15.62
N LEU A 33 11.02 -0.65 -15.64
CA LEU A 33 10.67 0.77 -15.72
C LEU A 33 11.32 1.41 -16.96
N GLU A 34 10.52 1.68 -17.99
CA GLU A 34 10.97 2.47 -19.13
C GLU A 34 11.40 3.88 -18.66
N ASN A 35 12.33 4.49 -19.39
CA ASN A 35 12.83 5.86 -19.10
C ASN A 35 13.37 6.08 -17.68
N ALA A 36 13.79 5.02 -16.99
CA ALA A 36 14.33 5.10 -15.63
C ALA A 36 15.82 4.76 -15.54
N ASP A 37 16.49 4.44 -16.65
CA ASP A 37 17.89 3.99 -16.65
C ASP A 37 18.82 5.01 -15.97
N GLY A 38 19.71 4.52 -15.11
CA GLY A 38 20.62 5.32 -14.31
C GLY A 38 20.00 6.02 -13.09
N ARG A 39 18.68 5.99 -12.92
CA ARG A 39 18.03 6.59 -11.74
C ARG A 39 18.13 5.64 -10.54
N THR A 40 18.25 6.20 -9.34
CA THR A 40 18.21 5.44 -8.09
C THR A 40 16.78 5.31 -7.61
N LEU A 41 16.40 4.11 -7.22
CA LEU A 41 15.14 3.81 -6.55
C LEU A 41 15.40 3.49 -5.08
N PHE A 42 14.57 3.99 -4.21
CA PHE A 42 14.56 3.71 -2.78
C PHE A 42 13.29 2.93 -2.44
N LEU A 43 13.45 1.79 -1.78
CA LEU A 43 12.38 1.05 -1.15
C LEU A 43 12.31 1.45 0.31
N CYS A 44 11.18 1.94 0.72
CA CYS A 44 10.94 2.35 2.10
C CYS A 44 9.81 1.51 2.71
N LYS A 45 9.78 1.40 4.03
CA LYS A 45 8.59 1.01 4.78
C LYS A 45 8.25 2.09 5.81
N THR A 46 6.97 2.28 6.06
CA THR A 46 6.52 3.22 7.08
C THR A 46 6.57 2.56 8.46
N VAL A 47 7.35 3.13 9.37
CA VAL A 47 7.47 2.71 10.75
C VAL A 47 7.11 3.90 11.64
N GLU A 48 6.06 3.77 12.45
CA GLU A 48 5.57 4.84 13.33
C GLU A 48 5.38 6.19 12.60
N GLY A 49 4.81 6.12 11.39
CA GLY A 49 4.55 7.31 10.57
C GLY A 49 5.78 7.90 9.86
N THR A 50 6.94 7.23 9.92
CA THR A 50 8.17 7.68 9.26
C THR A 50 8.62 6.66 8.23
N ASP A 51 8.99 7.14 7.03
CA ASP A 51 9.52 6.29 5.98
C ASP A 51 10.98 5.94 6.23
N VAL A 52 11.25 4.67 6.46
CA VAL A 52 12.59 4.12 6.66
C VAL A 52 13.04 3.40 5.40
N VAL A 53 14.18 3.81 4.83
CA VAL A 53 14.77 3.13 3.67
C VAL A 53 15.24 1.73 4.07
N VAL A 54 14.71 0.70 3.40
CA VAL A 54 15.08 -0.71 3.62
C VAL A 54 16.00 -1.26 2.54
N ASP A 55 15.93 -0.71 1.33
CA ASP A 55 16.83 -1.06 0.23
C ASP A 55 16.92 0.10 -0.79
N SER A 56 17.94 0.06 -1.64
CA SER A 56 18.09 0.99 -2.76
C SER A 56 18.84 0.34 -3.91
N VAL A 57 18.46 0.67 -5.14
CA VAL A 57 19.06 0.11 -6.35
C VAL A 57 19.11 1.15 -7.45
N VAL A 58 20.14 1.08 -8.30
CA VAL A 58 20.19 1.86 -9.54
C VAL A 58 19.57 1.04 -10.67
N VAL A 59 18.63 1.64 -11.38
CA VAL A 59 18.01 1.02 -12.57
C VAL A 59 19.06 0.87 -13.66
N SER A 60 19.18 -0.30 -14.25
CA SER A 60 20.11 -0.59 -15.34
C SER A 60 19.40 -1.31 -16.47
N GLY A 61 19.44 -0.75 -17.68
CA GLY A 61 18.72 -1.30 -18.84
C GLY A 61 17.22 -1.36 -18.61
N ASN A 62 16.65 -0.35 -17.96
CA ASN A 62 15.24 -0.26 -17.57
C ASN A 62 14.78 -1.34 -16.56
N GLN A 63 15.71 -2.01 -15.90
CA GLN A 63 15.39 -3.05 -14.89
C GLN A 63 16.10 -2.81 -13.58
N ALA A 64 15.45 -3.23 -12.51
CA ALA A 64 16.04 -3.28 -11.17
C ALA A 64 15.43 -4.44 -10.38
N VAL A 65 16.18 -4.98 -9.40
CA VAL A 65 15.69 -6.01 -8.49
C VAL A 65 16.10 -5.65 -7.08
N MET A 66 15.15 -5.62 -6.18
CA MET A 66 15.37 -5.44 -4.74
C MET A 66 15.09 -6.75 -4.01
N SER A 67 15.89 -7.05 -2.98
CA SER A 67 15.70 -8.22 -2.12
C SER A 67 15.27 -7.76 -0.74
N VAL A 68 14.05 -8.07 -0.37
CA VAL A 68 13.42 -7.59 0.87
C VAL A 68 13.28 -8.75 1.84
N PRO A 69 13.71 -8.62 3.11
CA PRO A 69 13.45 -9.61 4.14
C PRO A 69 11.94 -9.80 4.32
N PHE A 70 11.54 -11.04 4.66
CA PHE A 70 10.16 -11.28 5.09
C PHE A 70 9.86 -10.42 6.31
N ASP A 71 8.72 -9.77 6.26
CA ASP A 71 8.16 -8.93 7.30
C ASP A 71 6.68 -9.31 7.49
N ASP A 72 5.95 -8.55 8.28
CA ASP A 72 4.49 -8.68 8.31
C ASP A 72 3.94 -8.55 6.88
N PRO A 73 3.16 -9.52 6.37
CA PRO A 73 2.60 -9.49 5.03
C PRO A 73 1.75 -8.24 4.74
N GLN A 74 1.36 -7.53 5.79
CA GLN A 74 0.58 -6.30 5.74
C GLN A 74 1.44 -5.04 5.72
N THR A 75 2.77 -5.19 5.66
CA THR A 75 3.66 -4.04 5.59
C THR A 75 3.43 -3.28 4.30
N LEU A 76 3.08 -2.01 4.43
CA LEU A 76 3.02 -1.09 3.31
C LEU A 76 4.44 -0.66 2.96
N TYR A 77 4.85 -1.01 1.76
CA TYR A 77 6.11 -0.54 1.16
C TYR A 77 5.84 0.64 0.23
N ILE A 78 6.84 1.47 0.07
CA ILE A 78 6.79 2.65 -0.79
C ILE A 78 8.04 2.69 -1.64
N ILE A 79 7.89 2.79 -2.96
CA ILE A 79 9.01 3.08 -3.86
C ILE A 79 9.00 4.56 -4.20
N LYS A 80 10.18 5.16 -4.26
CA LYS A 80 10.39 6.55 -4.66
C LYS A 80 11.76 6.76 -5.31
N PHE A 81 11.86 7.77 -6.17
CA PHE A 81 13.13 8.15 -6.78
C PHE A 81 13.98 9.09 -5.91
N ASP A 82 13.36 9.83 -5.00
CA ASP A 82 14.04 10.62 -3.98
C ASP A 82 13.63 10.12 -2.59
N LYS A 83 14.60 9.72 -1.78
CA LYS A 83 14.36 9.22 -0.42
C LYS A 83 13.59 10.21 0.47
N ASN A 84 13.67 11.50 0.19
CA ASN A 84 13.01 12.56 0.95
C ASN A 84 11.68 13.00 0.33
N ALA A 85 11.29 12.43 -0.82
CA ALA A 85 10.01 12.78 -1.44
C ALA A 85 8.84 12.40 -0.54
N SER A 86 7.89 13.31 -0.41
CA SER A 86 6.57 13.07 0.20
C SER A 86 5.46 12.90 -0.85
N CYS A 87 5.73 13.26 -2.09
CA CYS A 87 4.92 13.02 -3.28
C CYS A 87 5.75 12.26 -4.31
N GLU A 88 5.15 11.80 -5.41
CA GLU A 88 5.78 10.88 -6.36
C GLU A 88 6.26 9.59 -5.68
N ILE A 89 5.34 8.94 -5.00
CA ILE A 89 5.53 7.68 -4.31
C ILE A 89 4.64 6.59 -4.92
N PHE A 90 5.13 5.34 -4.94
CA PHE A 90 4.36 4.18 -5.34
C PHE A 90 4.18 3.24 -4.14
N PRO A 91 3.02 3.27 -3.47
CA PRO A 91 2.73 2.40 -2.33
C PRO A 91 2.26 1.02 -2.81
N PHE A 92 2.67 -0.04 -2.10
CA PHE A 92 2.25 -1.40 -2.42
C PHE A 92 2.41 -2.36 -1.24
N PHE A 93 1.67 -3.48 -1.31
CA PHE A 93 1.81 -4.64 -0.42
C PHE A 93 2.52 -5.77 -1.17
N THR A 94 3.19 -6.67 -0.46
CA THR A 94 3.96 -7.74 -1.06
C THR A 94 3.46 -9.14 -0.72
N GLU A 95 2.76 -9.32 0.39
CA GLU A 95 2.37 -10.62 0.94
C GLU A 95 3.56 -11.61 1.04
N ASN A 96 4.80 -11.07 1.21
CA ASN A 96 6.04 -11.84 1.28
C ASN A 96 6.27 -12.75 0.06
N GLN A 97 5.86 -12.33 -1.11
CA GLN A 97 6.04 -13.08 -2.36
C GLN A 97 6.69 -12.21 -3.44
N ASN A 98 7.28 -12.88 -4.42
CA ASN A 98 7.92 -12.18 -5.53
C ASN A 98 6.89 -11.34 -6.29
N THR A 99 7.21 -10.08 -6.46
CA THR A 99 6.32 -9.07 -7.00
C THR A 99 7.00 -8.39 -8.19
N THR A 100 6.26 -8.06 -9.22
CA THR A 100 6.76 -7.30 -10.37
C THR A 100 6.00 -6.00 -10.52
N ILE A 101 6.75 -4.90 -10.62
CA ILE A 101 6.24 -3.55 -10.86
C ILE A 101 6.72 -3.12 -12.25
N SER A 102 5.81 -2.56 -13.07
CA SER A 102 6.11 -2.15 -14.43
C SER A 102 5.48 -0.79 -14.74
N GLY A 103 6.18 0.03 -15.52
CA GLY A 103 5.67 1.33 -15.95
C GLY A 103 6.71 2.22 -16.60
N ASP A 104 6.36 3.49 -16.79
CA ASP A 104 7.27 4.55 -17.24
C ASP A 104 7.86 5.27 -16.02
N GLY A 105 9.17 5.44 -15.94
CA GLY A 105 9.84 6.15 -14.86
C GLY A 105 9.46 7.63 -14.73
N ASN A 106 8.81 8.21 -15.73
CA ASN A 106 8.28 9.57 -15.70
C ASN A 106 6.79 9.64 -15.35
N ASP A 107 6.14 8.48 -15.15
CA ASP A 107 4.69 8.39 -14.94
C ASP A 107 4.36 7.36 -13.84
N MET A 108 4.89 7.59 -12.65
CA MET A 108 4.73 6.70 -11.50
C MET A 108 3.26 6.41 -11.12
N PRO A 109 2.31 7.36 -11.21
CA PRO A 109 0.91 7.08 -10.90
C PRO A 109 0.26 5.97 -11.74
N HIS A 110 0.78 5.69 -12.94
CA HIS A 110 0.28 4.65 -13.83
C HIS A 110 1.11 3.35 -13.80
N TRP A 111 2.00 3.19 -12.81
CA TRP A 111 2.70 1.93 -12.65
C TRP A 111 1.73 0.82 -12.27
N THR A 112 2.01 -0.36 -12.78
CA THR A 112 1.24 -1.57 -12.51
C THR A 112 2.02 -2.54 -11.65
N ILE A 113 1.33 -3.35 -10.88
CA ILE A 113 1.93 -4.36 -10.02
C ILE A 113 1.28 -5.72 -10.28
N SER A 114 2.08 -6.79 -10.20
CA SER A 114 1.63 -8.16 -10.31
C SER A 114 2.35 -9.06 -9.31
N GLY A 115 1.77 -10.21 -8.98
CA GLY A 115 2.33 -11.14 -8.00
C GLY A 115 1.89 -10.87 -6.56
N CYS A 116 0.88 -10.01 -6.34
CA CYS A 116 0.31 -9.72 -5.02
C CYS A 116 -1.21 -9.70 -5.11
N SER A 117 -1.91 -10.57 -4.37
CA SER A 117 -3.37 -10.66 -4.43
C SER A 117 -4.06 -9.43 -3.86
N ALA A 118 -3.52 -8.87 -2.77
CA ALA A 118 -4.03 -7.64 -2.18
C ALA A 118 -3.97 -6.46 -3.16
N MET A 119 -2.86 -6.32 -3.90
CA MET A 119 -2.74 -5.27 -4.91
C MET A 119 -3.65 -5.49 -6.12
N ASN A 120 -3.88 -6.75 -6.51
CA ASN A 120 -4.84 -7.07 -7.56
C ASN A 120 -6.28 -6.70 -7.14
N GLU A 121 -6.64 -6.99 -5.88
CA GLU A 121 -7.94 -6.63 -5.30
C GLU A 121 -8.12 -5.11 -5.26
N LEU A 122 -7.13 -4.37 -4.79
CA LEU A 122 -7.15 -2.91 -4.76
C LEU A 122 -7.23 -2.30 -6.17
N SER A 123 -6.46 -2.83 -7.11
CA SER A 123 -6.49 -2.38 -8.52
C SER A 123 -7.86 -2.62 -9.15
N ALA A 124 -8.45 -3.79 -8.92
CA ALA A 124 -9.80 -4.10 -9.42
C ALA A 124 -10.87 -3.18 -8.80
N PHE A 125 -10.73 -2.84 -7.51
CA PHE A 125 -11.60 -1.86 -6.86
C PHE A 125 -11.48 -0.49 -7.54
N HIS A 126 -10.24 0.03 -7.73
CA HIS A 126 -10.01 1.34 -8.35
C HIS A 126 -10.47 1.39 -9.81
N GLU A 127 -10.21 0.35 -10.60
CA GLU A 127 -10.69 0.31 -11.99
C GLU A 127 -12.22 0.39 -12.06
N LYS A 128 -12.90 -0.33 -11.18
CA LYS A 128 -14.35 -0.35 -11.13
C LYS A 128 -14.91 0.97 -10.60
N SER A 129 -14.35 1.54 -9.55
CA SER A 129 -14.78 2.82 -8.97
C SER A 129 -14.58 3.99 -9.93
N ALA A 130 -13.42 4.03 -10.60
CA ALA A 130 -13.14 5.04 -11.62
C ALA A 130 -14.17 5.01 -12.75
N LYS A 131 -14.50 3.83 -13.25
CA LYS A 131 -15.47 3.64 -14.33
C LYS A 131 -16.92 4.01 -13.93
N LEU A 132 -17.31 3.68 -12.71
CA LEU A 132 -18.68 3.88 -12.25
C LEU A 132 -18.94 5.31 -11.74
N TYR A 133 -17.96 5.90 -11.07
CA TYR A 133 -18.15 7.12 -10.27
C TYR A 133 -17.12 8.21 -10.55
N GLU A 134 -15.83 7.92 -10.36
CA GLU A 134 -14.78 8.93 -10.28
C GLU A 134 -14.65 9.74 -11.57
N ASN A 135 -14.71 9.10 -12.75
CA ASN A 135 -14.65 9.77 -14.04
C ASN A 135 -15.82 10.75 -14.23
N GLN A 136 -17.02 10.39 -13.75
CA GLN A 136 -18.19 11.26 -13.81
C GLN A 136 -18.06 12.44 -12.86
N ILE A 137 -17.61 12.20 -11.63
CA ILE A 137 -17.36 13.24 -10.62
C ILE A 137 -16.32 14.24 -11.15
N MET A 138 -15.21 13.74 -11.68
CA MET A 138 -14.14 14.58 -12.23
C MET A 138 -14.61 15.41 -13.44
N ALA A 139 -15.43 14.84 -14.32
CA ALA A 139 -16.00 15.56 -15.46
C ALA A 139 -16.92 16.71 -15.01
N ILE A 140 -17.75 16.47 -13.99
CA ILE A 140 -18.63 17.49 -13.43
C ILE A 140 -17.81 18.61 -12.77
N TYR A 141 -16.78 18.28 -11.99
CA TYR A 141 -15.90 19.29 -11.38
C TYR A 141 -15.12 20.10 -12.42
N ALA A 142 -14.67 19.47 -13.50
CA ALA A 142 -14.02 20.18 -14.61
C ALA A 142 -14.98 21.17 -15.29
N GLU A 143 -16.26 20.85 -15.42
CA GLU A 143 -17.30 21.75 -15.93
C GLU A 143 -17.57 22.89 -14.94
N MET A 144 -17.69 22.60 -13.63
CA MET A 144 -17.84 23.62 -12.58
C MET A 144 -16.77 24.69 -12.61
N ALA A 145 -15.52 24.29 -12.84
CA ALA A 145 -14.37 25.20 -12.85
C ALA A 145 -14.45 26.26 -13.96
N GLN A 146 -15.30 26.08 -14.96
CA GLN A 146 -15.48 26.97 -16.11
C GLN A 146 -16.88 27.59 -16.16
N SER A 147 -17.70 27.39 -15.13
CA SER A 147 -19.11 27.76 -15.07
C SER A 147 -19.35 28.98 -14.19
N ASP A 148 -20.46 29.68 -14.44
CA ASP A 148 -20.95 30.72 -13.54
C ASP A 148 -21.61 30.12 -12.27
N SER A 149 -21.94 30.97 -11.30
CA SER A 149 -22.47 30.53 -10.00
C SER A 149 -23.78 29.77 -10.09
N ALA A 150 -24.67 30.13 -11.04
CA ALA A 150 -25.95 29.44 -11.19
C ALA A 150 -25.75 28.03 -11.76
N LYS A 151 -24.84 27.87 -12.72
CA LYS A 151 -24.49 26.57 -13.28
C LYS A 151 -23.73 25.69 -12.27
N VAL A 152 -22.86 26.26 -11.44
CA VAL A 152 -22.17 25.55 -10.35
C VAL A 152 -23.18 24.97 -9.36
N GLU A 153 -24.25 25.69 -9.02
CA GLU A 153 -25.29 25.18 -8.11
C GLU A 153 -26.04 23.98 -8.75
N GLU A 154 -26.37 24.05 -10.03
CA GLU A 154 -26.98 22.94 -10.80
C GLU A 154 -26.04 21.71 -10.80
N LEU A 155 -24.76 21.89 -11.12
CA LEU A 155 -23.75 20.83 -11.17
C LEU A 155 -23.49 20.22 -9.80
N ASN A 156 -23.50 21.01 -8.74
CA ASN A 156 -23.43 20.52 -7.37
C ASN A 156 -24.62 19.60 -7.05
N ALA A 157 -25.84 19.96 -7.45
CA ALA A 157 -26.98 19.09 -7.27
C ALA A 157 -26.88 17.77 -8.06
N GLN A 158 -26.18 17.79 -9.20
CA GLN A 158 -25.94 16.57 -10.00
C GLN A 158 -24.87 15.67 -9.42
N VAL A 159 -23.78 16.23 -8.87
CA VAL A 159 -22.65 15.44 -8.38
C VAL A 159 -22.92 14.78 -7.01
N GLN A 160 -23.72 15.42 -6.13
CA GLN A 160 -23.97 14.91 -4.79
C GLN A 160 -24.51 13.47 -4.73
N PRO A 161 -25.52 13.05 -5.55
CA PRO A 161 -25.98 11.67 -5.55
C PRO A 161 -24.89 10.69 -6.02
N ILE A 162 -24.03 11.08 -6.97
CA ILE A 162 -22.95 10.24 -7.47
C ILE A 162 -21.86 10.05 -6.38
N ILE A 163 -21.52 11.12 -5.66
CA ILE A 163 -20.61 11.04 -4.51
C ILE A 163 -21.18 10.11 -3.44
N LYS A 164 -22.48 10.22 -3.15
CA LYS A 164 -23.13 9.34 -2.18
C LYS A 164 -23.07 7.88 -2.63
N GLU A 165 -23.40 7.58 -3.88
CA GLU A 165 -23.31 6.21 -4.41
C GLU A 165 -21.89 5.66 -4.38
N TYR A 166 -20.89 6.50 -4.65
CA TYR A 166 -19.50 6.12 -4.55
C TYR A 166 -19.10 5.81 -3.09
N PHE A 167 -19.54 6.63 -2.16
CA PHE A 167 -19.33 6.39 -0.73
C PHE A 167 -20.00 5.07 -0.27
N ASP A 168 -21.25 4.85 -0.65
CA ASP A 168 -21.95 3.59 -0.35
C ASP A 168 -21.22 2.38 -0.96
N TYR A 169 -20.70 2.50 -2.19
CA TYR A 169 -19.89 1.47 -2.84
C TYR A 169 -18.58 1.14 -2.06
N GLN A 170 -17.89 2.15 -1.53
CA GLN A 170 -16.70 1.95 -0.69
C GLN A 170 -17.05 1.23 0.62
N VAL A 171 -18.14 1.62 1.29
CA VAL A 171 -18.63 0.97 2.50
C VAL A 171 -19.02 -0.48 2.23
N ASP A 172 -19.72 -0.75 1.14
CA ASP A 172 -20.09 -2.11 0.74
C ASP A 172 -18.86 -2.96 0.40
N PHE A 173 -17.83 -2.37 -0.21
CA PHE A 173 -16.56 -3.05 -0.42
C PHE A 173 -15.93 -3.49 0.91
N ILE A 174 -15.81 -2.59 1.89
CA ILE A 174 -15.27 -2.89 3.22
C ILE A 174 -16.06 -4.04 3.87
N LYS A 175 -17.40 -4.00 3.84
CA LYS A 175 -18.26 -5.05 4.40
C LYS A 175 -18.02 -6.42 3.77
N ASN A 176 -17.87 -6.46 2.45
CA ASN A 176 -17.70 -7.70 1.71
C ASN A 176 -16.26 -8.24 1.72
N HIS A 177 -15.29 -7.47 2.24
CA HIS A 177 -13.86 -7.81 2.30
C HIS A 177 -13.34 -7.69 3.74
N SER A 178 -14.18 -8.01 4.72
CA SER A 178 -13.84 -7.92 6.15
C SER A 178 -12.76 -8.92 6.61
N ASP A 179 -12.41 -9.88 5.78
CA ASP A 179 -11.34 -10.85 5.97
C ASP A 179 -10.06 -10.53 5.20
N SER A 180 -10.07 -9.46 4.38
CA SER A 180 -8.94 -9.06 3.55
C SER A 180 -8.19 -7.86 4.12
N TYR A 181 -6.89 -7.80 3.83
CA TYR A 181 -6.06 -6.64 4.18
C TYR A 181 -6.55 -5.36 3.53
N ILE A 182 -7.12 -5.45 2.33
CA ILE A 182 -7.61 -4.29 1.59
C ILE A 182 -8.88 -3.75 2.22
N GLY A 183 -9.78 -4.61 2.70
CA GLY A 183 -10.94 -4.16 3.49
C GLY A 183 -10.54 -3.41 4.76
N HIS A 184 -9.54 -3.92 5.48
CA HIS A 184 -9.00 -3.23 6.68
C HIS A 184 -8.29 -1.92 6.32
N PHE A 185 -7.48 -1.92 5.26
CA PHE A 185 -6.82 -0.71 4.74
C PHE A 185 -7.84 0.35 4.34
N MET A 186 -8.87 -0.01 3.57
CA MET A 186 -9.92 0.91 3.14
C MET A 186 -10.65 1.54 4.34
N LEU A 187 -11.00 0.74 5.36
CA LEU A 187 -11.61 1.30 6.58
C LEU A 187 -10.64 2.23 7.31
N ASP A 188 -9.35 1.87 7.39
CA ASP A 188 -8.35 2.72 8.02
C ASP A 188 -8.22 4.08 7.32
N GLN A 189 -8.27 4.12 6.00
CA GLN A 189 -8.23 5.36 5.23
C GLN A 189 -9.50 6.20 5.43
N MET A 190 -10.67 5.56 5.51
CA MET A 190 -11.97 6.24 5.56
C MET A 190 -12.47 6.53 6.99
N LYS A 191 -11.84 6.00 8.05
CA LYS A 191 -12.36 6.05 9.44
C LYS A 191 -12.69 7.44 9.98
N ARG A 192 -12.10 8.50 9.42
CA ARG A 192 -12.36 9.90 9.82
C ARG A 192 -13.50 10.55 9.04
N GLU A 193 -13.86 9.99 7.89
CA GLU A 193 -14.90 10.49 6.99
C GLU A 193 -16.25 9.80 7.26
N LEU A 194 -16.18 8.59 7.84
CA LEU A 194 -17.32 7.78 8.21
C LEU A 194 -17.94 8.24 9.54
N ASP A 195 -19.25 7.99 9.68
CA ASP A 195 -19.89 8.07 10.99
C ASP A 195 -19.20 7.12 11.99
N PHE A 196 -18.98 7.59 13.21
CA PHE A 196 -18.19 6.85 14.21
C PHE A 196 -18.82 5.49 14.59
N GLU A 197 -20.17 5.43 14.65
CA GLU A 197 -20.86 4.17 14.94
C GLU A 197 -20.75 3.19 13.77
N LEU A 198 -20.75 3.70 12.53
CA LEU A 198 -20.49 2.88 11.33
C LEU A 198 -19.07 2.34 11.32
N VAL A 199 -18.06 3.12 11.74
CA VAL A 199 -16.67 2.62 11.87
C VAL A 199 -16.62 1.45 12.84
N LYS A 200 -17.31 1.54 13.99
CA LYS A 200 -17.39 0.47 15.00
C LYS A 200 -18.06 -0.78 14.44
N GLU A 201 -19.18 -0.61 13.70
CA GLU A 201 -19.89 -1.72 13.06
C GLU A 201 -18.99 -2.45 12.05
N LEU A 202 -18.31 -1.69 11.18
CA LEU A 202 -17.41 -2.24 10.17
C LEU A 202 -16.21 -2.95 10.81
N ALA A 203 -15.57 -2.33 11.79
CA ALA A 203 -14.44 -2.93 12.50
C ALA A 203 -14.84 -4.22 13.25
N ALA A 204 -16.04 -4.29 13.80
CA ALA A 204 -16.55 -5.48 14.47
C ALA A 204 -16.78 -6.67 13.52
N SER A 205 -16.88 -6.41 12.21
CA SER A 205 -17.03 -7.46 11.19
C SER A 205 -15.69 -8.10 10.79
N PHE A 206 -14.57 -7.51 11.16
CA PHE A 206 -13.24 -8.02 10.79
C PHE A 206 -12.97 -9.38 11.44
N THR A 207 -12.55 -10.34 10.63
CA THR A 207 -12.30 -11.72 11.06
C THR A 207 -10.85 -12.00 11.40
N ASN A 208 -9.93 -11.10 10.95
CA ASN A 208 -8.49 -11.22 11.14
C ASN A 208 -7.92 -9.94 11.75
N GLU A 209 -6.75 -10.03 12.35
CA GLU A 209 -6.00 -8.86 12.79
C GLU A 209 -5.05 -8.38 11.70
N SER A 210 -4.89 -7.07 11.61
CA SER A 210 -3.93 -6.40 10.73
C SER A 210 -3.37 -5.14 11.40
N ALA A 211 -2.31 -4.57 10.87
CA ALA A 211 -1.83 -3.27 11.31
C ALA A 211 -2.92 -2.20 11.13
N PHE A 212 -3.69 -2.28 10.05
CA PHE A 212 -4.81 -1.37 9.78
C PHE A 212 -5.99 -1.59 10.74
N SER A 213 -6.37 -2.85 11.02
CA SER A 213 -7.43 -3.12 12.00
C SER A 213 -7.06 -2.65 13.40
N LYS A 214 -5.78 -2.74 13.78
CA LYS A 214 -5.26 -2.18 15.05
C LYS A 214 -5.36 -0.65 15.05
N SER A 215 -4.97 0.02 13.97
CA SER A 215 -5.11 1.47 13.82
C SER A 215 -6.57 1.94 13.91
N VAL A 216 -7.49 1.17 13.31
CA VAL A 216 -8.93 1.43 13.45
C VAL A 216 -9.39 1.23 14.89
N GLN A 217 -8.93 0.18 15.56
CA GLN A 217 -9.27 -0.07 16.96
C GLN A 217 -8.75 1.04 17.88
N GLU A 218 -7.51 1.50 17.69
CA GLU A 218 -6.96 2.65 18.41
C GLU A 218 -7.78 3.93 18.20
N PHE A 219 -8.25 4.16 16.96
CA PHE A 219 -9.15 5.27 16.66
C PHE A 219 -10.49 5.15 17.40
N ILE A 220 -11.06 3.94 17.49
CA ILE A 220 -12.30 3.69 18.24
C ILE A 220 -12.10 3.92 19.74
N GLU A 221 -11.00 3.46 20.32
CA GLU A 221 -10.70 3.60 21.75
C GLU A 221 -10.43 5.05 22.17
N ASN A 222 -9.72 5.80 21.33
CA ASN A 222 -9.38 7.20 21.61
C ASN A 222 -10.51 8.17 21.22
N GLY A 223 -11.51 7.71 20.46
CA GLY A 223 -12.55 8.54 19.87
C GLY A 223 -12.05 9.45 18.74
N PRO A 224 -12.96 10.07 17.96
CA PRO A 224 -12.59 11.00 16.92
C PRO A 224 -11.93 12.23 17.54
N GLN A 225 -10.60 12.32 17.44
CA GLN A 225 -9.87 13.50 17.89
C GLN A 225 -10.20 14.65 16.93
N MET A 226 -10.75 15.74 17.46
CA MET A 226 -10.83 16.98 16.68
C MET A 226 -9.40 17.42 16.40
N GLU A 227 -9.01 17.37 15.12
CA GLU A 227 -7.77 18.05 14.73
C GLU A 227 -7.93 19.51 15.08
N THR A 228 -7.09 20.00 15.99
CA THR A 228 -6.91 21.46 16.12
C THR A 228 -6.48 21.95 14.75
N PRO A 229 -7.23 22.90 14.14
CA PRO A 229 -6.86 23.41 12.84
C PRO A 229 -5.41 23.86 12.93
N CYS A 230 -4.55 23.28 12.10
CA CYS A 230 -3.17 23.73 11.96
C CYS A 230 -3.23 25.22 11.63
N CYS A 231 -2.72 26.01 12.53
CA CYS A 231 -2.77 27.45 12.55
C CYS A 231 -2.53 28.03 11.16
N THR A 232 -3.48 28.81 10.70
CA THR A 232 -3.25 29.90 9.75
C THR A 232 -2.09 30.74 10.27
N GLY A 233 -0.89 30.38 9.87
CA GLY A 233 0.31 31.21 10.00
C GLY A 233 0.26 32.27 8.92
N HIS A 234 0.27 33.49 9.34
CA HIS A 234 0.27 34.76 8.64
C HIS A 234 1.08 34.83 7.36
#